data_a85ae8ef8b9e087e31a7c4f889d71808
#
_entry.id   a85ae8ef8b9e087e31a7c4f889d71808
#
_cell.length_a   1.000
_cell.length_b   1.000
_cell.length_c   1.000
_cell.angle_alpha   90.00
_cell.angle_beta   90.00
_cell.angle_gamma   90.00
#
_symmetry.space_group_name_H-M   'P 1'
#
loop_
_entity.id
_entity.type
_entity.pdbx_description
1 polymer ?
#
loop_
_entity_poly.entity_id
_entity_poly.type
_entity_poly.pdbx_seq_one_letter_code
_entity_poly.pdbx_strand_id
1 'polypeptide(L)'
;MKRFELIAPCHFGLEAVLKHEITELGYDVIQVEDGRVTFAGDAEAVCCANIYLRSAERILIKIGSFQAQTYEELFQGTKSLPWEEFIPTDGRFWVTKAASVKSRLFSPSDIQSVMKKAMVERMKEVHHIEWFSEEGASFPIRVFLMKDEVTAALDTTGVSLHKRGYRKLTAKAPIAENLAAALIMLTPWNSGRILVDPFCGSGTFPIEAAMMAANIAPGVNRSFTAQQWPHLIEPRQWEEIRQEAAEQADAGVETDIQAYDIDENVVALARANARMAGVEHLIHFQQRSVKDLSHSKKYGFIITNPPYGERMEEKKSLPGLYGMIGERFKALDSWSMYLITSYERAEEAMGLKAAKNRKIYNGMMKTYFYQFPGPKPPKKK
;
A
#
# COMPACT_ATOMS: atom_id res chain seq x y z
N MET A 1 6.52 27.27 9.41
CA MET A 1 6.69 25.80 9.54
C MET A 1 7.72 25.35 8.52
N LYS A 2 8.57 24.38 8.88
CA LYS A 2 9.54 23.79 7.93
C LYS A 2 8.77 22.99 6.87
N ARG A 3 9.02 23.26 5.59
CA ARG A 3 8.44 22.51 4.48
C ARG A 3 9.36 21.38 4.06
N PHE A 4 8.77 20.26 3.69
CA PHE A 4 9.47 19.07 3.22
C PHE A 4 9.01 18.68 1.82
N GLU A 5 9.90 18.04 1.06
CA GLU A 5 9.51 17.17 -0.02
C GLU A 5 9.26 15.77 0.55
N LEU A 6 8.05 15.26 0.41
CA LEU A 6 7.64 13.96 0.91
C LEU A 6 7.56 12.97 -0.26
N ILE A 7 8.15 11.79 -0.08
CA ILE A 7 8.12 10.72 -1.07
C ILE A 7 7.23 9.60 -0.53
N ALA A 8 6.22 9.22 -1.30
CA ALA A 8 5.35 8.08 -1.02
C ALA A 8 5.57 6.98 -2.07
N PRO A 9 6.33 5.93 -1.78
CA PRO A 9 6.41 4.74 -2.63
C PRO A 9 5.09 3.99 -2.68
N CYS A 10 4.78 3.42 -3.84
CA CYS A 10 3.60 2.58 -4.07
C CYS A 10 3.93 1.41 -5.02
N HIS A 11 2.97 0.50 -5.20
CA HIS A 11 3.09 -0.53 -6.24
C HIS A 11 3.13 0.10 -7.63
N PHE A 12 4.05 -0.38 -8.46
CA PHE A 12 4.19 0.05 -9.86
C PHE A 12 2.86 -0.09 -10.63
N GLY A 13 2.47 0.97 -11.33
CA GLY A 13 1.21 1.07 -12.09
C GLY A 13 0.03 1.60 -11.26
N LEU A 14 0.24 1.94 -9.98
CA LEU A 14 -0.77 2.51 -9.08
C LEU A 14 -0.47 3.96 -8.67
N GLU A 15 0.50 4.59 -9.30
CA GLU A 15 0.93 5.97 -9.00
C GLU A 15 -0.22 6.97 -9.16
N ALA A 16 -1.11 6.75 -10.15
CA ALA A 16 -2.27 7.61 -10.36
C ALA A 16 -3.29 7.52 -9.22
N VAL A 17 -3.43 6.35 -8.57
CA VAL A 17 -4.29 6.17 -7.40
C VAL A 17 -3.72 6.94 -6.23
N LEU A 18 -2.42 6.75 -5.94
CA LEU A 18 -1.74 7.44 -4.85
C LEU A 18 -1.71 8.96 -5.05
N LYS A 19 -1.47 9.42 -6.30
CA LYS A 19 -1.58 10.84 -6.64
C LYS A 19 -2.95 11.41 -6.28
N HIS A 20 -4.02 10.67 -6.60
CA HIS A 20 -5.40 11.09 -6.30
C HIS A 20 -5.61 11.20 -4.78
N GLU A 21 -5.21 10.20 -3.99
CA GLU A 21 -5.30 10.25 -2.52
C GLU A 21 -4.55 11.47 -1.94
N ILE A 22 -3.32 11.74 -2.40
CA ILE A 22 -2.51 12.89 -1.93
C ILE A 22 -3.22 14.22 -2.26
N THR A 23 -3.79 14.32 -3.47
CA THR A 23 -4.52 15.53 -3.90
C THR A 23 -5.82 15.72 -3.11
N GLU A 24 -6.54 14.65 -2.79
CA GLU A 24 -7.75 14.65 -1.95
C GLU A 24 -7.44 15.10 -0.51
N LEU A 25 -6.25 14.79 0.00
CA LEU A 25 -5.76 15.31 1.28
C LEU A 25 -5.33 16.80 1.21
N GLY A 26 -5.41 17.44 0.04
CA GLY A 26 -5.09 18.86 -0.13
C GLY A 26 -3.61 19.17 -0.37
N TYR A 27 -2.75 18.17 -0.66
CA TYR A 27 -1.33 18.39 -0.88
C TYR A 27 -0.97 18.49 -2.36
N ASP A 28 -0.02 19.39 -2.68
CA ASP A 28 0.48 19.60 -4.02
C ASP A 28 1.48 18.53 -4.43
N VAL A 29 1.16 17.82 -5.51
CA VAL A 29 2.05 16.81 -6.09
C VAL A 29 3.14 17.50 -6.92
N ILE A 30 4.40 17.24 -6.56
CA ILE A 30 5.58 17.79 -7.24
C ILE A 30 5.95 16.91 -8.44
N GLN A 31 6.00 15.58 -8.23
CA GLN A 31 6.48 14.65 -9.24
C GLN A 31 5.81 13.28 -9.11
N VAL A 32 5.55 12.64 -10.24
CA VAL A 32 5.10 11.24 -10.33
C VAL A 32 6.13 10.45 -11.12
N GLU A 33 6.65 9.40 -10.52
CA GLU A 33 7.64 8.51 -11.12
C GLU A 33 7.20 7.07 -10.94
N ASP A 34 7.81 6.16 -11.68
CA ASP A 34 7.55 4.73 -11.56
C ASP A 34 7.71 4.25 -10.10
N GLY A 35 6.59 3.83 -9.50
CA GLY A 35 6.53 3.29 -8.14
C GLY A 35 6.60 4.33 -7.01
N ARG A 36 6.48 5.63 -7.28
CA ARG A 36 6.43 6.67 -6.23
C ARG A 36 5.78 7.97 -6.68
N VAL A 37 5.27 8.71 -5.69
CA VAL A 37 4.76 10.08 -5.86
C VAL A 37 5.49 10.98 -4.86
N THR A 38 6.01 12.12 -5.32
CA THR A 38 6.62 13.16 -4.49
C THR A 38 5.66 14.34 -4.39
N PHE A 39 5.47 14.85 -3.18
CA PHE A 39 4.56 15.97 -2.90
C PHE A 39 5.13 16.93 -1.85
N ALA A 40 4.63 18.16 -1.83
CA ALA A 40 5.01 19.16 -0.85
C ALA A 40 4.17 19.03 0.43
N GLY A 41 4.82 19.16 1.59
CA GLY A 41 4.12 19.12 2.87
C GLY A 41 4.96 19.69 4.00
N ASP A 42 4.42 19.62 5.20
CA ASP A 42 5.08 19.99 6.45
C ASP A 42 4.97 18.84 7.47
N ALA A 43 5.15 19.12 8.75
CA ALA A 43 5.03 18.14 9.82
C ALA A 43 3.62 17.50 9.88
N GLU A 44 2.58 18.31 9.67
CA GLU A 44 1.19 17.83 9.61
C GLU A 44 0.98 16.89 8.43
N ALA A 45 1.51 17.22 7.26
CA ALA A 45 1.44 16.37 6.08
C ALA A 45 2.10 15.00 6.30
N VAL A 46 3.17 14.92 7.09
CA VAL A 46 3.78 13.62 7.46
C VAL A 46 2.80 12.79 8.29
N CYS A 47 2.12 13.40 9.27
CA CYS A 47 1.12 12.73 10.10
C CYS A 47 -0.07 12.26 9.24
N CYS A 48 -0.68 13.17 8.48
CA CYS A 48 -1.82 12.88 7.61
C CYS A 48 -1.50 11.77 6.61
N ALA A 49 -0.37 11.85 5.91
CA ALA A 49 -0.01 10.87 4.91
C ALA A 49 0.20 9.46 5.50
N ASN A 50 0.81 9.34 6.68
CA ASN A 50 0.97 8.06 7.36
C ASN A 50 -0.36 7.47 7.89
N ILE A 51 -1.31 8.33 8.29
CA ILE A 51 -2.58 7.90 8.87
C ILE A 51 -3.62 7.60 7.77
N TYR A 52 -3.73 8.43 6.74
CA TYR A 52 -4.83 8.37 5.77
C TYR A 52 -4.51 7.64 4.47
N LEU A 53 -3.24 7.65 3.97
CA LEU A 53 -2.95 7.06 2.67
C LEU A 53 -3.09 5.53 2.68
N ARG A 54 -3.99 5.03 1.83
CA ARG A 54 -4.33 3.61 1.72
C ARG A 54 -3.39 2.86 0.78
N SER A 55 -2.97 3.49 -0.32
CA SER A 55 -2.19 2.86 -1.38
C SER A 55 -0.68 3.02 -1.22
N ALA A 56 -0.21 3.91 -0.35
CA ALA A 56 1.21 4.10 -0.07
C ALA A 56 1.83 2.89 0.66
N GLU A 57 3.12 2.64 0.42
CA GLU A 57 3.90 1.67 1.19
C GLU A 57 4.54 2.31 2.43
N ARG A 58 4.97 3.56 2.29
CA ARG A 58 5.66 4.36 3.30
C ARG A 58 5.51 5.84 3.01
N ILE A 59 5.89 6.66 3.99
CA ILE A 59 6.09 8.10 3.83
C ILE A 59 7.52 8.43 4.23
N LEU A 60 8.23 9.11 3.34
CA LEU A 60 9.64 9.44 3.52
C LEU A 60 9.81 10.95 3.43
N ILE A 61 10.67 11.54 4.28
CA ILE A 61 11.12 12.92 4.15
C ILE A 61 12.40 12.92 3.30
N LYS A 62 12.36 13.55 2.13
CA LYS A 62 13.54 13.70 1.26
C LYS A 62 14.54 14.63 1.92
N ILE A 63 15.77 14.15 2.08
CA ILE A 63 16.89 14.96 2.58
C ILE A 63 17.54 15.70 1.44
N GLY A 64 17.73 15.03 0.30
CA GLY A 64 18.26 15.63 -0.92
C GLY A 64 18.56 14.61 -2.00
N SER A 65 19.02 15.12 -3.16
CA SER A 65 19.43 14.31 -4.31
C SER A 65 20.72 14.86 -4.90
N PHE A 66 21.53 13.97 -5.48
CA PHE A 66 22.77 14.31 -6.18
C PHE A 66 23.14 13.22 -7.18
N GLN A 67 24.06 13.52 -8.11
CA GLN A 67 24.59 12.53 -9.07
C GLN A 67 25.78 11.80 -8.48
N ALA A 68 25.87 10.48 -8.69
CA ALA A 68 27.01 9.68 -8.31
C ALA A 68 27.18 8.45 -9.22
N GLN A 69 28.34 8.35 -9.87
CA GLN A 69 28.74 7.22 -10.71
C GLN A 69 29.88 6.41 -10.08
N THR A 70 30.53 6.97 -9.07
CA THR A 70 31.61 6.35 -8.29
C THR A 70 31.32 6.39 -6.81
N TYR A 71 31.96 5.52 -6.03
CA TYR A 71 31.81 5.53 -4.57
C TYR A 71 32.36 6.79 -3.91
N GLU A 72 33.35 7.44 -4.53
CA GLU A 72 33.83 8.74 -4.06
C GLU A 72 32.80 9.84 -4.25
N GLU A 73 32.15 9.91 -5.42
CA GLU A 73 31.04 10.85 -5.67
C GLU A 73 29.85 10.56 -4.74
N LEU A 74 29.56 9.28 -4.47
CA LEU A 74 28.53 8.88 -3.51
C LEU A 74 28.87 9.38 -2.11
N PHE A 75 30.14 9.22 -1.68
CA PHE A 75 30.61 9.69 -0.39
C PHE A 75 30.47 11.20 -0.25
N GLN A 76 31.04 11.95 -1.20
CA GLN A 76 31.04 13.43 -1.15
C GLN A 76 29.62 13.99 -1.27
N GLY A 77 28.80 13.46 -2.17
CA GLY A 77 27.40 13.87 -2.30
C GLY A 77 26.59 13.58 -1.02
N THR A 78 26.80 12.43 -0.41
CA THR A 78 26.14 12.11 0.87
C THR A 78 26.60 13.05 1.99
N LYS A 79 27.91 13.32 2.08
CA LYS A 79 28.50 14.21 3.07
C LYS A 79 28.01 15.66 2.93
N SER A 80 27.67 16.11 1.72
CA SER A 80 27.14 17.46 1.48
C SER A 80 25.69 17.68 1.94
N LEU A 81 24.93 16.61 2.21
CA LEU A 81 23.55 16.73 2.66
C LEU A 81 23.44 17.23 4.10
N PRO A 82 22.37 17.98 4.46
CA PRO A 82 22.23 18.63 5.76
C PRO A 82 21.64 17.66 6.81
N TRP A 83 22.35 16.58 7.14
CA TRP A 83 21.88 15.55 8.06
C TRP A 83 21.59 16.09 9.45
N GLU A 84 22.37 17.07 9.91
CA GLU A 84 22.24 17.75 11.21
C GLU A 84 20.92 18.50 11.39
N GLU A 85 20.24 18.86 10.33
CA GLU A 85 18.92 19.49 10.39
C GLU A 85 17.81 18.52 10.78
N PHE A 86 18.07 17.22 10.67
CA PHE A 86 17.08 16.16 10.86
C PHE A 86 17.46 15.21 11.99
N ILE A 87 18.74 14.94 12.19
CA ILE A 87 19.23 13.92 13.10
C ILE A 87 19.99 14.60 14.24
N PRO A 88 19.52 14.49 15.50
CA PRO A 88 20.24 15.01 16.66
C PRO A 88 21.51 14.20 16.95
N THR A 89 22.39 14.72 17.81
CA THR A 89 23.69 14.14 18.13
C THR A 89 23.63 12.76 18.80
N ASP A 90 22.54 12.44 19.48
CA ASP A 90 22.27 11.16 20.13
C ASP A 90 21.48 10.20 19.23
N GLY A 91 21.04 10.65 18.05
CA GLY A 91 20.20 9.90 17.12
C GLY A 91 20.90 8.67 16.54
N ARG A 92 20.21 7.54 16.53
CA ARG A 92 20.67 6.32 15.86
C ARG A 92 20.24 6.31 14.41
N PHE A 93 21.18 6.40 13.47
CA PHE A 93 20.91 6.46 12.05
C PHE A 93 21.63 5.38 11.24
N TRP A 94 20.96 4.83 10.25
CA TRP A 94 21.54 3.83 9.33
C TRP A 94 20.74 3.78 8.02
N VAL A 95 21.40 3.32 6.95
CA VAL A 95 20.71 3.07 5.68
C VAL A 95 20.03 1.68 5.70
N THR A 96 18.71 1.65 5.78
CA THR A 96 17.92 0.41 5.89
C THR A 96 17.79 -0.32 4.57
N LYS A 97 17.74 0.43 3.46
CA LYS A 97 17.57 -0.11 2.12
C LYS A 97 18.18 0.84 1.10
N ALA A 98 19.00 0.29 0.22
CA ALA A 98 19.45 0.94 -1.01
C ALA A 98 18.86 0.17 -2.19
N ALA A 99 18.18 0.89 -3.10
CA ALA A 99 17.66 0.33 -4.34
C ALA A 99 18.37 1.01 -5.50
N SER A 100 18.99 0.23 -6.39
CA SER A 100 19.69 0.76 -7.56
C SER A 100 19.07 0.20 -8.84
N VAL A 101 18.71 1.09 -9.75
CA VAL A 101 18.09 0.76 -11.04
C VAL A 101 18.78 1.56 -12.15
N LYS A 102 19.33 0.86 -13.15
CA LYS A 102 20.01 1.47 -14.30
C LYS A 102 21.10 2.46 -13.90
N SER A 103 21.85 2.15 -12.84
CA SER A 103 22.94 2.98 -12.29
C SER A 103 24.22 2.18 -12.27
N ARG A 104 25.38 2.90 -12.26
CA ARG A 104 26.71 2.28 -12.20
C ARG A 104 26.99 1.64 -10.84
N LEU A 105 26.57 2.28 -9.77
CA LEU A 105 26.63 1.72 -8.43
C LEU A 105 25.43 0.77 -8.22
N PHE A 106 25.71 -0.52 -8.04
CA PHE A 106 24.63 -1.55 -8.00
C PHE A 106 24.65 -2.42 -6.74
N SER A 107 25.72 -2.40 -5.93
CA SER A 107 25.80 -3.17 -4.68
C SER A 107 25.08 -2.45 -3.53
N PRO A 108 23.94 -2.93 -3.04
CA PRO A 108 23.23 -2.28 -1.93
C PRO A 108 24.07 -2.18 -0.66
N SER A 109 24.85 -3.21 -0.32
CA SER A 109 25.69 -3.24 0.88
C SER A 109 26.79 -2.18 0.85
N ASP A 110 27.43 -2.01 -0.32
CA ASP A 110 28.52 -1.05 -0.46
C ASP A 110 27.98 0.38 -0.42
N ILE A 111 26.83 0.62 -1.10
CA ILE A 111 26.14 1.90 -1.04
C ILE A 111 25.78 2.25 0.41
N GLN A 112 25.20 1.31 1.17
CA GLN A 112 24.86 1.52 2.57
C GLN A 112 26.08 1.86 3.44
N SER A 113 27.17 1.12 3.25
CA SER A 113 28.41 1.31 4.02
C SER A 113 29.07 2.66 3.73
N VAL A 114 29.19 3.05 2.45
CA VAL A 114 29.78 4.32 2.02
C VAL A 114 28.94 5.48 2.53
N MET A 115 27.63 5.42 2.38
CA MET A 115 26.74 6.48 2.85
C MET A 115 26.76 6.61 4.38
N LYS A 116 26.71 5.49 5.15
CA LYS A 116 26.82 5.58 6.61
C LYS A 116 28.11 6.27 7.04
N LYS A 117 29.25 5.92 6.41
CA LYS A 117 30.53 6.56 6.69
C LYS A 117 30.50 8.07 6.40
N ALA A 118 29.99 8.47 5.24
CA ALA A 118 29.87 9.87 4.84
C ALA A 118 28.98 10.69 5.79
N MET A 119 27.85 10.11 6.24
CA MET A 119 26.96 10.72 7.24
C MET A 119 27.69 10.94 8.57
N VAL A 120 28.43 9.93 9.05
CA VAL A 120 29.20 10.03 10.30
C VAL A 120 30.24 11.15 10.20
N GLU A 121 30.98 11.23 9.08
CA GLU A 121 31.95 12.32 8.87
C GLU A 121 31.29 13.70 8.86
N ARG A 122 30.16 13.86 8.16
CA ARG A 122 29.39 15.12 8.18
C ARG A 122 28.98 15.53 9.57
N MET A 123 28.37 14.59 10.31
CA MET A 123 27.86 14.84 11.65
C MET A 123 28.98 15.18 12.64
N LYS A 124 30.17 14.52 12.53
CA LYS A 124 31.36 14.86 13.31
C LYS A 124 31.82 16.28 13.06
N GLU A 125 31.92 16.67 11.79
CA GLU A 125 32.37 18.00 11.40
C GLU A 125 31.44 19.11 11.90
N VAL A 126 30.11 18.90 11.76
CA VAL A 126 29.14 19.94 12.12
C VAL A 126 28.98 20.07 13.65
N HIS A 127 28.95 18.95 14.35
CA HIS A 127 28.74 18.95 15.80
C HIS A 127 30.02 19.00 16.62
N HIS A 128 31.20 18.93 15.99
CA HIS A 128 32.50 18.91 16.67
C HIS A 128 32.62 17.79 17.71
N ILE A 129 32.13 16.59 17.40
CA ILE A 129 32.16 15.41 18.27
C ILE A 129 32.85 14.25 17.57
N GLU A 130 33.55 13.41 18.35
CA GLU A 130 34.26 12.26 17.81
C GLU A 130 33.46 10.95 17.88
N TRP A 131 32.46 10.91 18.78
CA TRP A 131 31.68 9.70 19.01
C TRP A 131 30.19 10.02 19.21
N PHE A 132 29.32 9.12 18.68
CA PHE A 132 27.85 9.21 18.79
C PHE A 132 27.36 8.11 19.74
N SER A 133 26.53 8.46 20.73
CA SER A 133 25.96 7.49 21.67
C SER A 133 25.01 6.48 21.02
N GLU A 134 24.30 6.90 19.97
CA GLU A 134 23.25 6.13 19.29
C GLU A 134 22.15 5.61 20.25
N GLU A 135 21.95 6.25 21.42
CA GLU A 135 20.97 5.89 22.46
C GLU A 135 19.60 6.55 22.24
N GLY A 136 19.57 7.59 21.41
CA GLY A 136 18.36 8.36 21.12
C GLY A 136 17.43 7.71 20.11
N ALA A 137 16.59 8.53 19.50
CA ALA A 137 15.59 8.12 18.52
C ALA A 137 16.22 7.46 17.27
N SER A 138 15.46 6.59 16.65
CA SER A 138 15.86 5.89 15.42
C SER A 138 15.57 6.72 14.17
N PHE A 139 16.56 6.86 13.28
CA PHE A 139 16.49 7.57 12.01
C PHE A 139 16.85 6.63 10.84
N PRO A 140 15.92 5.77 10.42
CA PRO A 140 16.16 4.86 9.30
C PRO A 140 16.15 5.63 7.98
N ILE A 141 17.18 5.42 7.14
CA ILE A 141 17.33 6.08 5.85
C ILE A 141 17.05 5.09 4.72
N ARG A 142 16.35 5.55 3.69
CA ARG A 142 16.17 4.87 2.42
C ARG A 142 16.85 5.62 1.31
N VAL A 143 17.44 4.85 0.40
CA VAL A 143 18.23 5.38 -0.71
C VAL A 143 17.71 4.79 -2.00
N PHE A 144 17.47 5.66 -2.97
CA PHE A 144 17.10 5.30 -4.33
C PHE A 144 18.19 5.80 -5.27
N LEU A 145 18.75 4.89 -6.05
CA LEU A 145 19.61 5.23 -7.17
C LEU A 145 18.85 4.91 -8.45
N MET A 146 18.63 5.92 -9.27
CA MET A 146 17.99 5.74 -10.57
C MET A 146 18.75 6.55 -11.63
N LYS A 147 19.34 5.88 -12.61
CA LYS A 147 20.14 6.53 -13.67
C LYS A 147 21.26 7.41 -13.08
N ASP A 148 21.96 6.88 -12.11
CA ASP A 148 23.07 7.53 -11.37
C ASP A 148 22.64 8.73 -10.48
N GLU A 149 21.35 9.07 -10.40
CA GLU A 149 20.83 10.02 -9.43
C GLU A 149 20.53 9.31 -8.10
N VAL A 150 21.14 9.80 -7.04
CA VAL A 150 20.96 9.33 -5.66
C VAL A 150 19.92 10.21 -4.99
N THR A 151 18.89 9.63 -4.42
CA THR A 151 17.92 10.30 -3.53
C THR A 151 18.02 9.67 -2.16
N ALA A 152 18.30 10.47 -1.14
CA ALA A 152 18.33 10.04 0.26
C ALA A 152 17.11 10.58 1.00
N ALA A 153 16.44 9.73 1.77
CA ALA A 153 15.21 10.08 2.49
C ALA A 153 15.11 9.38 3.84
N LEU A 154 14.55 10.06 4.84
CA LEU A 154 14.21 9.50 6.17
C LEU A 154 12.89 8.75 6.11
N ASP A 155 12.86 7.55 6.66
CA ASP A 155 11.64 6.72 6.76
C ASP A 155 10.84 7.09 8.01
N THR A 156 9.75 7.83 7.81
CA THR A 156 8.85 8.27 8.89
C THR A 156 7.95 7.16 9.41
N THR A 157 7.75 6.13 8.60
CA THR A 157 6.71 5.11 8.80
C THR A 157 7.15 3.99 9.75
N GLY A 158 8.36 3.45 9.56
CA GLY A 158 8.83 2.26 10.29
C GLY A 158 8.28 0.96 9.72
N VAL A 159 7.31 0.33 10.37
CA VAL A 159 6.61 -0.84 9.81
C VAL A 159 5.79 -0.41 8.60
N SER A 160 5.92 -1.11 7.47
CA SER A 160 5.26 -0.73 6.20
C SER A 160 3.75 -0.51 6.34
N LEU A 161 3.19 0.48 5.63
CA LEU A 161 1.79 0.89 5.73
C LEU A 161 0.79 -0.21 5.38
N HIS A 162 1.15 -1.17 4.50
CA HIS A 162 0.27 -2.29 4.22
C HIS A 162 -0.06 -3.12 5.47
N LYS A 163 0.85 -3.20 6.45
CA LYS A 163 0.58 -3.88 7.71
C LYS A 163 -0.33 -3.02 8.61
N ARG A 164 -1.63 -3.03 8.33
CA ARG A 164 -2.65 -2.26 9.06
C ARG A 164 -2.77 -2.65 10.54
N GLY A 165 -2.34 -3.86 10.90
CA GLY A 165 -2.43 -4.39 12.27
C GLY A 165 -3.56 -5.39 12.48
N TYR A 166 -4.55 -5.46 11.61
CA TYR A 166 -5.68 -6.38 11.75
C TYR A 166 -5.36 -7.82 11.34
N ARG A 167 -4.35 -8.04 10.47
CA ARG A 167 -3.98 -9.38 10.00
C ARG A 167 -2.93 -10.00 10.92
N LYS A 168 -3.37 -10.71 11.95
CA LYS A 168 -2.48 -11.51 12.82
C LYS A 168 -2.29 -12.95 12.32
N LEU A 169 -3.29 -13.46 11.60
CA LEU A 169 -3.31 -14.81 11.05
C LEU A 169 -3.30 -14.73 9.52
N THR A 170 -2.43 -15.48 8.87
CA THR A 170 -2.26 -15.42 7.42
C THR A 170 -2.67 -16.73 6.76
N ALA A 171 -3.50 -16.65 5.72
CA ALA A 171 -3.61 -17.70 4.73
C ALA A 171 -2.36 -17.70 3.82
N LYS A 172 -2.22 -18.70 2.94
CA LYS A 172 -1.12 -18.74 1.96
C LYS A 172 -1.17 -17.52 1.04
N ALA A 173 -0.03 -16.86 0.85
CA ALA A 173 0.20 -15.76 -0.10
C ALA A 173 -0.92 -14.71 -0.21
N PRO A 174 -1.33 -14.04 0.89
CA PRO A 174 -2.38 -13.04 0.82
C PRO A 174 -1.91 -11.81 0.03
N ILE A 175 -2.83 -11.16 -0.67
CA ILE A 175 -2.57 -9.85 -1.27
C ILE A 175 -2.24 -8.82 -0.18
N ALA A 176 -1.30 -7.89 -0.46
CA ALA A 176 -0.99 -6.80 0.45
C ALA A 176 -2.20 -5.85 0.59
N GLU A 177 -2.44 -5.35 1.80
CA GLU A 177 -3.60 -4.52 2.13
C GLU A 177 -3.64 -3.23 1.31
N ASN A 178 -2.48 -2.55 1.16
CA ASN A 178 -2.39 -1.34 0.34
C ASN A 178 -2.62 -1.61 -1.16
N LEU A 179 -2.21 -2.80 -1.64
CA LEU A 179 -2.50 -3.22 -3.00
C LEU A 179 -4.01 -3.48 -3.17
N ALA A 180 -4.63 -4.21 -2.26
CA ALA A 180 -6.07 -4.48 -2.30
C ALA A 180 -6.88 -3.17 -2.26
N ALA A 181 -6.53 -2.25 -1.36
CA ALA A 181 -7.13 -0.92 -1.28
C ALA A 181 -7.03 -0.17 -2.62
N ALA A 182 -5.83 -0.09 -3.20
CA ALA A 182 -5.61 0.58 -4.47
C ALA A 182 -6.40 -0.05 -5.62
N LEU A 183 -6.56 -1.38 -5.63
CA LEU A 183 -7.36 -2.08 -6.64
C LEU A 183 -8.84 -1.79 -6.49
N ILE A 184 -9.38 -1.69 -5.27
CA ILE A 184 -10.75 -1.26 -5.02
C ILE A 184 -10.95 0.17 -5.54
N MET A 185 -10.04 1.09 -5.24
CA MET A 185 -10.08 2.50 -5.70
C MET A 185 -9.99 2.64 -7.22
N LEU A 186 -9.43 1.68 -7.96
CA LEU A 186 -9.46 1.62 -9.42
C LEU A 186 -10.82 1.22 -9.99
N THR A 187 -11.74 0.76 -9.16
CA THR A 187 -13.10 0.39 -9.57
C THR A 187 -14.08 1.53 -9.29
N PRO A 188 -15.24 1.59 -9.94
CA PRO A 188 -16.30 2.53 -9.60
C PRO A 188 -17.20 2.02 -8.47
N TRP A 189 -16.74 1.09 -7.64
CA TRP A 189 -17.47 0.62 -6.48
C TRP A 189 -17.60 1.73 -5.41
N ASN A 190 -18.69 1.73 -4.70
CA ASN A 190 -18.94 2.55 -3.52
C ASN A 190 -19.85 1.79 -2.54
N SER A 191 -19.95 2.27 -1.29
CA SER A 191 -20.70 1.60 -0.20
C SER A 191 -22.18 1.35 -0.50
N GLY A 192 -22.81 2.14 -1.36
CA GLY A 192 -24.22 1.95 -1.77
C GLY A 192 -24.45 0.79 -2.74
N ARG A 193 -23.41 0.03 -3.11
CA ARG A 193 -23.50 -1.08 -4.06
C ARG A 193 -22.90 -2.35 -3.48
N ILE A 194 -23.58 -3.48 -3.74
CA ILE A 194 -23.07 -4.79 -3.30
C ILE A 194 -21.68 -5.09 -3.87
N LEU A 195 -20.79 -5.57 -3.01
CA LEU A 195 -19.49 -6.13 -3.35
C LEU A 195 -19.43 -7.58 -2.89
N VAL A 196 -18.97 -8.48 -3.74
CA VAL A 196 -18.75 -9.90 -3.42
C VAL A 196 -17.30 -10.27 -3.72
N ASP A 197 -16.63 -10.88 -2.77
CA ASP A 197 -15.36 -11.59 -2.97
C ASP A 197 -15.58 -13.10 -2.78
N PRO A 198 -15.69 -13.89 -3.86
CA PRO A 198 -15.96 -15.31 -3.78
C PRO A 198 -14.73 -16.18 -3.47
N PHE A 199 -13.56 -15.56 -3.28
CA PHE A 199 -12.29 -16.17 -2.88
C PHE A 199 -11.61 -15.31 -1.81
N CYS A 200 -12.34 -15.00 -0.74
CA CYS A 200 -11.93 -13.96 0.20
C CYS A 200 -10.64 -14.27 0.95
N GLY A 201 -10.23 -15.55 1.05
CA GLY A 201 -9.03 -15.93 1.76
C GLY A 201 -9.02 -15.35 3.18
N SER A 202 -7.98 -14.61 3.52
CA SER A 202 -7.87 -13.91 4.83
C SER A 202 -8.76 -12.66 4.97
N GLY A 203 -9.60 -12.37 4.00
CA GLY A 203 -10.58 -11.28 4.02
C GLY A 203 -10.05 -9.92 3.56
N THR A 204 -8.91 -9.85 2.87
CA THR A 204 -8.25 -8.57 2.59
C THR A 204 -9.14 -7.60 1.80
N PHE A 205 -9.71 -8.02 0.65
CA PHE A 205 -10.59 -7.15 -0.14
C PHE A 205 -11.85 -6.71 0.62
N PRO A 206 -12.63 -7.63 1.24
CA PRO A 206 -13.81 -7.23 1.99
C PRO A 206 -13.49 -6.29 3.16
N ILE A 207 -12.38 -6.52 3.89
CA ILE A 207 -11.98 -5.69 5.02
C ILE A 207 -11.57 -4.29 4.55
N GLU A 208 -10.71 -4.17 3.54
CA GLU A 208 -10.31 -2.87 3.00
C GLU A 208 -11.52 -2.11 2.42
N ALA A 209 -12.46 -2.80 1.75
CA ALA A 209 -13.70 -2.21 1.27
C ALA A 209 -14.59 -1.69 2.42
N ALA A 210 -14.74 -2.48 3.50
CA ALA A 210 -15.51 -2.08 4.67
C ALA A 210 -14.87 -0.90 5.41
N MET A 211 -13.54 -0.89 5.55
CA MET A 211 -12.81 0.27 6.10
C MET A 211 -12.98 1.53 5.25
N MET A 212 -12.99 1.39 3.92
CA MET A 212 -13.27 2.52 3.02
C MET A 212 -14.72 3.02 3.17
N ALA A 213 -15.68 2.11 3.21
CA ALA A 213 -17.09 2.44 3.38
C ALA A 213 -17.35 3.19 4.69
N ALA A 214 -16.73 2.73 5.77
CA ALA A 214 -16.82 3.33 7.10
C ALA A 214 -15.87 4.54 7.30
N ASN A 215 -15.17 4.99 6.26
CA ASN A 215 -14.17 6.06 6.32
C ASN A 215 -13.10 5.87 7.43
N ILE A 216 -12.76 4.62 7.78
CA ILE A 216 -11.74 4.32 8.77
C ILE A 216 -10.35 4.53 8.14
N ALA A 217 -9.57 5.44 8.70
CA ALA A 217 -8.20 5.69 8.25
C ALA A 217 -7.28 4.49 8.54
N PRO A 218 -6.50 3.99 7.55
CA PRO A 218 -5.75 2.73 7.69
C PRO A 218 -4.62 2.78 8.72
N GLY A 219 -4.15 3.97 9.06
CA GLY A 219 -3.06 4.21 10.01
C GLY A 219 -3.49 4.59 11.41
N VAL A 220 -4.80 4.75 11.69
CA VAL A 220 -5.31 5.32 12.96
C VAL A 220 -4.84 4.56 14.20
N ASN A 221 -4.76 3.22 14.13
CA ASN A 221 -4.39 2.34 15.24
C ASN A 221 -2.92 1.89 15.22
N ARG A 222 -2.04 2.64 14.55
CA ARG A 222 -0.62 2.29 14.39
C ARG A 222 0.31 3.30 15.06
N SER A 223 1.54 2.86 15.33
CA SER A 223 2.66 3.75 15.64
C SER A 223 3.56 3.93 14.42
N PHE A 224 4.28 5.05 14.39
CA PHE A 224 5.19 5.44 13.33
C PHE A 224 6.55 5.84 13.89
N THR A 225 7.63 5.61 13.13
CA THR A 225 8.99 5.93 13.58
C THR A 225 9.14 7.44 13.88
N ALA A 226 8.54 8.28 13.06
CA ALA A 226 8.64 9.74 13.21
C ALA A 226 7.96 10.30 14.48
N GLN A 227 7.18 9.52 15.20
CA GLN A 227 6.69 9.90 16.52
C GLN A 227 7.83 10.04 17.56
N GLN A 228 9.00 9.47 17.29
CA GLN A 228 10.20 9.62 18.10
C GLN A 228 10.97 10.93 17.80
N TRP A 229 10.50 11.78 16.88
CA TRP A 229 11.20 12.97 16.40
C TRP A 229 10.48 14.28 16.81
N PRO A 230 10.36 14.61 18.13
CA PRO A 230 9.59 15.77 18.59
C PRO A 230 10.14 17.11 18.09
N HIS A 231 11.42 17.17 17.70
CA HIS A 231 12.05 18.36 17.12
C HIS A 231 11.65 18.61 15.64
N LEU A 232 11.12 17.61 14.95
CA LEU A 232 10.60 17.72 13.57
C LEU A 232 9.07 17.76 13.52
N ILE A 233 8.42 16.95 14.36
CA ILE A 233 6.98 16.75 14.39
C ILE A 233 6.52 16.73 15.85
N GLU A 234 5.77 17.72 16.24
CA GLU A 234 5.25 17.81 17.62
C GLU A 234 4.32 16.63 17.93
N PRO A 235 4.46 15.97 19.10
CA PRO A 235 3.61 14.84 19.48
C PRO A 235 2.11 15.14 19.37
N ARG A 236 1.71 16.37 19.69
CA ARG A 236 0.32 16.83 19.62
C ARG A 236 -0.28 16.74 18.23
N GLN A 237 0.51 16.96 17.17
CA GLN A 237 0.02 16.84 15.78
C GLN A 237 -0.45 15.41 15.45
N TRP A 238 0.28 14.38 15.93
CA TRP A 238 -0.13 12.98 15.78
C TRP A 238 -1.45 12.68 16.51
N GLU A 239 -1.66 13.26 17.69
CA GLU A 239 -2.87 13.07 18.49
C GLU A 239 -4.07 13.74 17.81
N GLU A 240 -3.92 15.00 17.40
CA GLU A 240 -4.95 15.76 16.69
C GLU A 240 -5.42 15.06 15.42
N ILE A 241 -4.49 14.63 14.53
CA ILE A 241 -4.85 13.95 13.30
C ILE A 241 -5.50 12.59 13.57
N ARG A 242 -5.09 11.87 14.62
CA ARG A 242 -5.77 10.62 15.02
C ARG A 242 -7.17 10.85 15.52
N GLN A 243 -7.37 11.89 16.31
CA GLN A 243 -8.69 12.25 16.81
C GLN A 243 -9.60 12.62 15.64
N GLU A 244 -9.16 13.46 14.71
CA GLU A 244 -9.90 13.81 13.51
C GLU A 244 -10.25 12.55 12.69
N ALA A 245 -9.30 11.65 12.49
CA ALA A 245 -9.52 10.40 11.75
C ALA A 245 -10.54 9.50 12.45
N ALA A 246 -10.58 9.48 13.79
CA ALA A 246 -11.56 8.72 14.54
C ALA A 246 -12.96 9.36 14.47
N GLU A 247 -13.05 10.71 14.52
CA GLU A 247 -14.30 11.46 14.40
C GLU A 247 -14.92 11.39 13.00
N GLN A 248 -14.09 11.27 11.95
CA GLN A 248 -14.52 11.11 10.57
C GLN A 248 -15.02 9.70 10.24
N ALA A 249 -14.75 8.70 11.10
CA ALA A 249 -15.20 7.35 10.87
C ALA A 249 -16.73 7.24 11.02
N ASP A 250 -17.39 6.64 10.02
CA ASP A 250 -18.83 6.43 9.99
C ASP A 250 -19.19 5.04 10.55
N ALA A 251 -19.49 4.98 11.85
CA ALA A 251 -19.89 3.75 12.52
C ALA A 251 -21.32 3.29 12.12
N GLY A 252 -22.10 4.18 11.51
CA GLY A 252 -23.50 3.91 11.11
C GLY A 252 -23.64 3.56 9.63
N VAL A 253 -22.55 3.47 8.87
CA VAL A 253 -22.62 3.18 7.44
C VAL A 253 -23.28 1.83 7.17
N GLU A 254 -24.24 1.79 6.25
CA GLU A 254 -24.82 0.56 5.75
C GLU A 254 -24.09 0.09 4.50
N THR A 255 -23.69 -1.16 4.46
CA THR A 255 -23.00 -1.77 3.32
C THR A 255 -23.60 -3.14 2.99
N ASP A 256 -23.36 -3.59 1.76
CA ASP A 256 -23.60 -4.97 1.36
C ASP A 256 -22.29 -5.56 0.81
N ILE A 257 -21.41 -5.92 1.72
CA ILE A 257 -20.12 -6.56 1.42
C ILE A 257 -20.22 -8.03 1.82
N GLN A 258 -19.97 -8.92 0.86
CA GLN A 258 -20.07 -10.37 1.05
C GLN A 258 -18.75 -11.04 0.75
N ALA A 259 -18.29 -11.88 1.67
CA ALA A 259 -17.02 -12.57 1.63
C ALA A 259 -17.23 -14.09 1.69
N TYR A 260 -16.83 -14.79 0.64
CA TYR A 260 -16.99 -16.23 0.55
C TYR A 260 -15.64 -16.92 0.36
N ASP A 261 -15.55 -18.12 0.89
CA ASP A 261 -14.49 -19.07 0.59
C ASP A 261 -15.07 -20.49 0.70
N ILE A 262 -14.45 -21.46 0.03
CA ILE A 262 -14.86 -22.85 0.09
C ILE A 262 -14.43 -23.52 1.41
N ASP A 263 -13.38 -23.00 2.05
CA ASP A 263 -12.83 -23.51 3.31
C ASP A 263 -13.40 -22.72 4.50
N GLU A 264 -14.15 -23.41 5.37
CA GLU A 264 -14.75 -22.83 6.57
C GLU A 264 -13.72 -22.23 7.53
N ASN A 265 -12.54 -22.84 7.66
CA ASN A 265 -11.47 -22.34 8.52
C ASN A 265 -10.93 -21.00 8.00
N VAL A 266 -10.84 -20.87 6.68
CA VAL A 266 -10.41 -19.63 6.01
C VAL A 266 -11.47 -18.54 6.21
N VAL A 267 -12.76 -18.86 6.13
CA VAL A 267 -13.86 -17.92 6.44
C VAL A 267 -13.81 -17.47 7.91
N ALA A 268 -13.57 -18.40 8.84
CA ALA A 268 -13.44 -18.07 10.27
C ALA A 268 -12.23 -17.14 10.51
N LEU A 269 -11.10 -17.39 9.82
CA LEU A 269 -9.92 -16.54 9.84
C LEU A 269 -10.23 -15.13 9.32
N ALA A 270 -10.91 -15.01 8.17
CA ALA A 270 -11.29 -13.73 7.58
C ALA A 270 -12.17 -12.92 8.53
N ARG A 271 -13.15 -13.58 9.17
CA ARG A 271 -14.02 -12.97 10.18
C ARG A 271 -13.23 -12.46 11.38
N ALA A 272 -12.27 -13.24 11.89
CA ALA A 272 -11.41 -12.83 13.00
C ALA A 272 -10.57 -11.59 12.64
N ASN A 273 -10.01 -11.54 11.42
CA ASN A 273 -9.29 -10.37 10.92
C ASN A 273 -10.21 -9.13 10.80
N ALA A 274 -11.45 -9.31 10.29
CA ALA A 274 -12.42 -8.22 10.19
C ALA A 274 -12.84 -7.67 11.58
N ARG A 275 -12.96 -8.55 12.59
CA ARG A 275 -13.18 -8.13 13.99
C ARG A 275 -12.04 -7.28 14.51
N MET A 276 -10.79 -7.67 14.21
CA MET A 276 -9.62 -6.88 14.60
C MET A 276 -9.52 -5.54 13.88
N ALA A 277 -10.05 -5.45 12.64
CA ALA A 277 -10.18 -4.20 11.91
C ALA A 277 -11.38 -3.34 12.38
N GLY A 278 -12.26 -3.86 13.25
CA GLY A 278 -13.47 -3.17 13.71
C GLY A 278 -14.62 -3.16 12.71
N VAL A 279 -14.57 -3.97 11.64
CA VAL A 279 -15.53 -3.94 10.52
C VAL A 279 -16.27 -5.25 10.29
N GLU A 280 -16.23 -6.20 11.23
CA GLU A 280 -16.92 -7.50 11.10
C GLU A 280 -18.41 -7.35 10.81
N HIS A 281 -19.06 -6.39 11.46
CA HIS A 281 -20.50 -6.12 11.34
C HIS A 281 -20.92 -5.59 9.97
N LEU A 282 -19.98 -5.09 9.17
CA LEU A 282 -20.19 -4.56 7.81
C LEU A 282 -20.04 -5.64 6.72
N ILE A 283 -19.65 -6.87 7.08
CA ILE A 283 -19.29 -7.91 6.12
C ILE A 283 -20.07 -9.19 6.42
N HIS A 284 -20.77 -9.70 5.42
CA HIS A 284 -21.39 -11.02 5.49
C HIS A 284 -20.40 -12.11 5.09
N PHE A 285 -19.97 -12.93 6.04
CA PHE A 285 -19.05 -14.05 5.82
C PHE A 285 -19.80 -15.37 5.70
N GLN A 286 -19.54 -16.15 4.65
CA GLN A 286 -20.18 -17.44 4.43
C GLN A 286 -19.21 -18.44 3.78
N GLN A 287 -19.22 -19.70 4.29
CA GLN A 287 -18.62 -20.81 3.53
C GLN A 287 -19.47 -21.07 2.29
N ARG A 288 -18.91 -20.79 1.10
CA ARG A 288 -19.62 -20.94 -0.16
C ARG A 288 -18.66 -21.16 -1.32
N SER A 289 -18.97 -22.13 -2.18
CA SER A 289 -18.21 -22.33 -3.42
C SER A 289 -18.59 -21.30 -4.46
N VAL A 290 -17.62 -20.87 -5.29
CA VAL A 290 -17.90 -20.00 -6.45
C VAL A 290 -18.90 -20.61 -7.41
N LYS A 291 -19.01 -21.95 -7.51
CA LYS A 291 -20.00 -22.64 -8.34
C LYS A 291 -21.45 -22.34 -7.96
N ASP A 292 -21.67 -21.95 -6.70
CA ASP A 292 -22.98 -21.62 -6.17
C ASP A 292 -23.24 -20.10 -6.16
N LEU A 293 -22.32 -19.31 -6.73
CA LEU A 293 -22.43 -17.86 -6.80
C LEU A 293 -23.64 -17.46 -7.65
N SER A 294 -24.60 -16.83 -7.00
CA SER A 294 -25.82 -16.30 -7.61
C SER A 294 -26.31 -15.12 -6.78
N HIS A 295 -26.93 -14.13 -7.39
CA HIS A 295 -27.49 -12.99 -6.69
C HIS A 295 -28.68 -12.39 -7.44
N SER A 296 -29.70 -11.93 -6.71
CA SER A 296 -30.88 -11.25 -7.28
C SER A 296 -30.68 -9.76 -7.47
N LYS A 297 -29.75 -9.13 -6.72
CA LYS A 297 -29.41 -7.71 -6.89
C LYS A 297 -28.69 -7.48 -8.22
N LYS A 298 -28.95 -6.31 -8.82
CA LYS A 298 -28.34 -5.85 -10.07
C LYS A 298 -27.20 -4.86 -9.79
N TYR A 299 -26.34 -4.66 -10.78
CA TYR A 299 -25.25 -3.68 -10.76
C TYR A 299 -24.23 -3.91 -9.63
N GLY A 300 -24.05 -5.15 -9.19
CA GLY A 300 -23.07 -5.52 -8.16
C GLY A 300 -21.65 -5.56 -8.69
N PHE A 301 -20.72 -5.78 -7.76
CA PHE A 301 -19.29 -5.93 -8.03
C PHE A 301 -18.77 -7.25 -7.51
N ILE A 302 -17.97 -7.92 -8.33
CA ILE A 302 -17.02 -8.93 -7.90
C ILE A 302 -15.63 -8.28 -7.91
N ILE A 303 -14.96 -8.27 -6.76
CA ILE A 303 -13.55 -7.83 -6.64
C ILE A 303 -12.81 -8.94 -5.91
N THR A 304 -11.87 -9.61 -6.57
CA THR A 304 -11.37 -10.88 -6.05
C THR A 304 -9.94 -11.22 -6.48
N ASN A 305 -9.31 -12.08 -5.69
CA ASN A 305 -7.98 -12.64 -5.88
C ASN A 305 -8.05 -14.18 -5.88
N PRO A 306 -8.52 -14.82 -6.98
CA PRO A 306 -8.66 -16.27 -7.03
C PRO A 306 -7.30 -16.97 -7.01
N PRO A 307 -7.23 -18.29 -6.71
CA PRO A 307 -6.00 -19.06 -6.75
C PRO A 307 -5.26 -18.98 -8.07
N TYR A 308 -3.92 -18.91 -8.04
CA TYR A 308 -3.06 -18.81 -9.23
C TYR A 308 -2.42 -20.15 -9.64
N GLY A 309 -2.52 -21.17 -8.79
CA GLY A 309 -1.85 -22.45 -9.00
C GLY A 309 -0.35 -22.37 -8.72
N GLU A 310 0.02 -22.23 -7.47
CA GLU A 310 1.43 -22.22 -7.04
C GLU A 310 2.09 -23.59 -7.22
N ARG A 311 1.32 -24.69 -7.12
CA ARG A 311 1.79 -26.07 -7.29
C ARG A 311 1.36 -26.61 -8.64
N MET A 312 2.15 -27.58 -9.18
CA MET A 312 1.86 -28.18 -10.49
C MET A 312 0.47 -28.84 -10.57
N GLU A 313 -0.01 -29.45 -9.49
CA GLU A 313 -1.34 -30.06 -9.43
C GLU A 313 -2.45 -29.00 -9.46
N GLU A 314 -2.27 -27.89 -8.74
CA GLU A 314 -3.19 -26.76 -8.74
C GLU A 314 -3.30 -26.13 -10.12
N LYS A 315 -2.19 -26.04 -10.89
CA LYS A 315 -2.19 -25.48 -12.25
C LYS A 315 -3.10 -26.24 -13.21
N LYS A 316 -3.26 -27.56 -13.04
CA LYS A 316 -4.13 -28.39 -13.89
C LYS A 316 -5.62 -28.09 -13.66
N SER A 317 -6.02 -27.66 -12.47
CA SER A 317 -7.40 -27.33 -12.14
C SER A 317 -7.81 -25.90 -12.50
N LEU A 318 -6.83 -25.00 -12.78
CA LEU A 318 -7.11 -23.59 -13.09
C LEU A 318 -8.06 -23.38 -14.27
N PRO A 319 -7.92 -24.06 -15.43
CA PRO A 319 -8.85 -23.85 -16.54
C PRO A 319 -10.31 -24.10 -16.13
N GLY A 320 -10.57 -25.16 -15.37
CA GLY A 320 -11.93 -25.47 -14.88
C GLY A 320 -12.42 -24.43 -13.86
N LEU A 321 -11.58 -23.99 -12.94
CA LEU A 321 -11.92 -22.96 -11.96
C LEU A 321 -12.26 -21.62 -12.65
N TYR A 322 -11.42 -21.16 -13.57
CA TYR A 322 -11.67 -19.90 -14.27
C TYR A 322 -12.85 -20.01 -15.25
N GLY A 323 -13.08 -21.18 -15.88
CA GLY A 323 -14.29 -21.44 -16.63
C GLY A 323 -15.56 -21.26 -15.81
N MET A 324 -15.57 -21.80 -14.61
CA MET A 324 -16.66 -21.64 -13.63
C MET A 324 -16.87 -20.19 -13.20
N ILE A 325 -15.78 -19.44 -12.93
CA ILE A 325 -15.85 -18.00 -12.64
C ILE A 325 -16.56 -17.26 -13.78
N GLY A 326 -16.13 -17.53 -15.03
CA GLY A 326 -16.72 -16.92 -16.21
C GLY A 326 -18.22 -17.25 -16.39
N GLU A 327 -18.62 -18.50 -16.19
CA GLU A 327 -20.02 -18.92 -16.25
C GLU A 327 -20.89 -18.21 -15.19
N ARG A 328 -20.42 -18.18 -13.93
CA ARG A 328 -21.16 -17.54 -12.83
C ARG A 328 -21.26 -16.04 -13.03
N PHE A 329 -20.20 -15.39 -13.48
CA PHE A 329 -20.24 -13.95 -13.77
C PHE A 329 -21.24 -13.63 -14.89
N LYS A 330 -21.27 -14.40 -15.99
CA LYS A 330 -22.24 -14.22 -17.09
C LYS A 330 -23.68 -14.38 -16.64
N ALA A 331 -23.94 -15.16 -15.60
CA ALA A 331 -25.28 -15.35 -15.04
C ALA A 331 -25.75 -14.20 -14.12
N LEU A 332 -24.85 -13.29 -13.73
CA LEU A 332 -25.17 -12.16 -12.88
C LEU A 332 -25.61 -10.96 -13.74
N ASP A 333 -26.85 -10.53 -13.59
CA ASP A 333 -27.42 -9.43 -14.38
C ASP A 333 -26.78 -8.08 -14.01
N SER A 334 -26.14 -7.44 -14.96
CA SER A 334 -25.58 -6.07 -14.86
C SER A 334 -24.37 -5.94 -13.90
N TRP A 335 -23.71 -7.04 -13.54
CA TRP A 335 -22.56 -7.00 -12.63
C TRP A 335 -21.26 -6.58 -13.32
N SER A 336 -20.35 -6.03 -12.54
CA SER A 336 -18.96 -5.80 -12.93
C SER A 336 -18.05 -6.78 -12.19
N MET A 337 -17.00 -7.25 -12.87
CA MET A 337 -16.00 -8.10 -12.24
C MET A 337 -14.60 -7.50 -12.42
N TYR A 338 -13.87 -7.51 -11.32
CA TYR A 338 -12.49 -7.08 -11.24
C TYR A 338 -11.70 -8.17 -10.55
N LEU A 339 -10.70 -8.71 -11.24
CA LEU A 339 -9.93 -9.80 -10.68
C LEU A 339 -8.43 -9.60 -10.89
N ILE A 340 -7.63 -9.89 -9.86
CA ILE A 340 -6.17 -9.92 -9.94
C ILE A 340 -5.69 -11.38 -10.00
N THR A 341 -4.84 -11.71 -10.97
CA THR A 341 -4.29 -13.06 -11.12
C THR A 341 -2.96 -13.07 -11.86
N SER A 342 -2.10 -14.05 -11.59
CA SER A 342 -0.93 -14.36 -12.40
C SER A 342 -1.22 -15.40 -13.49
N TYR A 343 -2.44 -15.96 -13.57
CA TYR A 343 -2.82 -16.92 -14.58
C TYR A 343 -3.04 -16.22 -15.92
N GLU A 344 -2.06 -16.33 -16.84
CA GLU A 344 -2.03 -15.60 -18.12
C GLU A 344 -3.18 -15.98 -19.06
N ARG A 345 -3.75 -17.19 -18.93
CA ARG A 345 -4.88 -17.65 -19.76
C ARG A 345 -6.25 -17.44 -19.10
N ALA A 346 -6.35 -16.50 -18.14
CA ALA A 346 -7.58 -16.25 -17.40
C ALA A 346 -8.75 -15.85 -18.33
N GLU A 347 -8.54 -14.94 -19.27
CA GLU A 347 -9.57 -14.50 -20.23
C GLU A 347 -10.08 -15.65 -21.10
N GLU A 348 -9.16 -16.46 -21.65
CA GLU A 348 -9.48 -17.63 -22.47
C GLU A 348 -10.29 -18.65 -21.68
N ALA A 349 -9.82 -19.01 -20.48
CA ALA A 349 -10.48 -19.99 -19.64
C ALA A 349 -11.87 -19.55 -19.17
N MET A 350 -12.08 -18.26 -18.88
CA MET A 350 -13.39 -17.68 -18.54
C MET A 350 -14.32 -17.51 -19.76
N GLY A 351 -13.77 -17.60 -20.99
CA GLY A 351 -14.52 -17.26 -22.20
C GLY A 351 -15.01 -15.81 -22.19
N LEU A 352 -14.18 -14.89 -21.68
CA LEU A 352 -14.46 -13.46 -21.52
C LEU A 352 -13.26 -12.66 -22.00
N LYS A 353 -13.51 -11.45 -22.53
CA LYS A 353 -12.48 -10.49 -22.87
C LYS A 353 -12.59 -9.28 -21.96
N ALA A 354 -11.52 -8.96 -21.25
CA ALA A 354 -11.49 -7.78 -20.38
C ALA A 354 -11.50 -6.49 -21.22
N ALA A 355 -12.25 -5.50 -20.75
CA ALA A 355 -12.22 -4.17 -21.36
C ALA A 355 -10.86 -3.48 -21.11
N LYS A 356 -10.21 -3.82 -20.01
CA LYS A 356 -8.88 -3.33 -19.63
C LYS A 356 -8.16 -4.36 -18.76
N ASN A 357 -6.85 -4.48 -18.94
CA ASN A 357 -5.99 -5.13 -17.97
C ASN A 357 -4.83 -4.22 -17.57
N ARG A 358 -4.36 -4.37 -16.33
CA ARG A 358 -3.17 -3.66 -15.84
C ARG A 358 -2.18 -4.68 -15.33
N LYS A 359 -0.93 -4.57 -15.76
CA LYS A 359 0.18 -5.32 -15.18
C LYS A 359 0.53 -4.71 -13.83
N ILE A 360 0.51 -5.53 -12.79
CA ILE A 360 0.78 -5.13 -11.40
C ILE A 360 1.66 -6.21 -10.76
N TYR A 361 2.52 -5.81 -9.83
CA TYR A 361 3.33 -6.75 -9.07
C TYR A 361 2.78 -6.93 -7.66
N ASN A 362 2.43 -8.17 -7.31
CA ASN A 362 2.14 -8.56 -5.93
C ASN A 362 3.40 -9.18 -5.32
N GLY A 363 4.18 -8.40 -4.57
CA GLY A 363 5.53 -8.78 -4.19
C GLY A 363 6.42 -8.96 -5.43
N MET A 364 7.04 -10.13 -5.58
CA MET A 364 7.85 -10.48 -6.76
C MET A 364 7.03 -11.07 -7.91
N MET A 365 5.76 -11.38 -7.67
CA MET A 365 4.90 -12.06 -8.65
C MET A 365 4.28 -11.06 -9.62
N LYS A 366 4.51 -11.29 -10.92
CA LYS A 366 3.82 -10.57 -12.00
C LYS A 366 2.36 -11.02 -12.06
N THR A 367 1.44 -10.11 -11.88
CA THR A 367 0.00 -10.31 -11.96
C THR A 367 -0.65 -9.36 -12.94
N TYR A 368 -1.91 -9.63 -13.28
CA TYR A 368 -2.73 -8.77 -14.12
C TYR A 368 -4.05 -8.49 -13.40
N PHE A 369 -4.45 -7.23 -13.37
CA PHE A 369 -5.76 -6.81 -12.88
C PHE A 369 -6.69 -6.64 -14.07
N TYR A 370 -7.56 -7.62 -14.28
CA TYR A 370 -8.54 -7.66 -15.36
C TYR A 370 -9.83 -6.96 -14.93
N GLN A 371 -10.39 -6.17 -15.84
CA GLN A 371 -11.59 -5.37 -15.61
C GLN A 371 -12.68 -5.75 -16.62
N PHE A 372 -13.81 -6.23 -16.12
CA PHE A 372 -15.00 -6.58 -16.87
C PHE A 372 -16.16 -5.71 -16.39
N PRO A 373 -16.26 -4.44 -16.86
CA PRO A 373 -17.29 -3.51 -16.39
C PRO A 373 -18.67 -3.92 -16.91
N GLY A 374 -19.63 -3.96 -16.02
CA GLY A 374 -21.05 -4.04 -16.35
C GLY A 374 -21.64 -2.65 -16.66
N PRO A 375 -22.91 -2.58 -17.04
CA PRO A 375 -23.60 -1.33 -17.31
C PRO A 375 -23.75 -0.47 -16.05
N LYS A 376 -23.80 0.84 -16.23
CA LYS A 376 -24.12 1.76 -15.12
C LYS A 376 -25.59 1.63 -14.74
N PRO A 377 -25.94 1.76 -13.45
CA PRO A 377 -27.34 1.82 -13.05
C PRO A 377 -28.03 3.03 -13.71
N PRO A 378 -29.34 2.93 -14.00
CA PRO A 378 -30.08 4.06 -14.52
C PRO A 378 -30.01 5.22 -13.53
N LYS A 379 -29.91 6.45 -14.05
CA LYS A 379 -29.98 7.64 -13.19
C LYS A 379 -31.35 7.63 -12.49
N LYS A 380 -31.36 7.75 -11.17
CA LYS A 380 -32.60 8.06 -10.46
C LYS A 380 -33.15 9.37 -11.02
N LYS A 381 -34.40 9.34 -11.53
CA LYS A 381 -35.12 10.53 -11.94
C LYS A 381 -35.45 11.40 -10.75
#